data_faf4425e2a61df4213e73175cad79366
#
_entry.id   faf4425e2a61df4213e73175cad79366
#
_cell.length_a   1.000
_cell.length_b   1.000
_cell.length_c   1.000
_cell.angle_alpha   90.00
_cell.angle_beta   90.00
_cell.angle_gamma   90.00
#
_symmetry.space_group_name_H-M   'P 1'
#
loop_
_entity.id
_entity.type
_entity.pdbx_description
1 polymer ?
#
loop_
_entity_poly.entity_id
_entity_poly.type
_entity_poly.pdbx_seq_one_letter_code
_entity_poly.pdbx_strand_id
1 'polypeptide(L)'
;NGQLRDDVTLDTALERLHEQLPHLLNEPIDSDTVIEAAARFSLQLHARRLDLPLDDDQRQGLIDFCSRSNLNTKIERELGVQPRSLRRIDYQQACFESWHPLGLVVHVTPGNAPMLAFCAVLESLLAGNINWLRPSSSDEGLTARLLAALVQCDTSGRLADFIAVLPVSTAQIP
;
A
#
# COMPACT_ATOMS: atom_id res chain seq x y z
N ASN A 1 -13.45 6.29 -4.62
CA ASN A 1 -14.01 5.53 -5.75
C ASN A 1 -12.95 4.80 -6.59
N GLY A 2 -11.66 4.75 -6.21
CA GLY A 2 -10.62 3.94 -6.87
C GLY A 2 -10.37 4.22 -8.36
N GLN A 3 -10.82 5.36 -8.88
CA GLN A 3 -10.57 5.76 -10.26
C GLN A 3 -9.29 6.59 -10.32
N LEU A 4 -8.40 6.21 -11.24
CA LEU A 4 -7.28 7.06 -11.65
C LEU A 4 -7.88 8.35 -12.23
N ARG A 5 -7.50 9.49 -11.67
CA ARG A 5 -7.88 10.81 -12.18
C ARG A 5 -6.66 11.44 -12.82
N ASP A 6 -6.69 11.58 -14.12
CA ASP A 6 -5.61 12.18 -14.91
C ASP A 6 -5.60 13.73 -14.86
N ASP A 7 -6.65 14.33 -14.27
CA ASP A 7 -6.92 15.78 -14.26
C ASP A 7 -6.51 16.47 -12.94
N VAL A 8 -5.97 15.74 -11.97
CA VAL A 8 -5.58 16.30 -10.67
C VAL A 8 -4.16 16.87 -10.73
N THR A 9 -4.03 18.17 -10.55
CA THR A 9 -2.70 18.79 -10.40
C THR A 9 -2.07 18.41 -9.07
N LEU A 10 -0.72 18.51 -8.99
CA LEU A 10 0.01 18.24 -7.75
C LEU A 10 -0.51 19.10 -6.58
N ASP A 11 -0.76 20.37 -6.83
CA ASP A 11 -1.25 21.31 -5.81
C ASP A 11 -2.61 20.87 -5.26
N THR A 12 -3.54 20.49 -6.14
CA THR A 12 -4.85 19.97 -5.73
C THR A 12 -4.74 18.67 -4.94
N ALA A 13 -3.79 17.80 -5.29
CA ALA A 13 -3.54 16.56 -4.54
C ALA A 13 -2.98 16.87 -3.13
N LEU A 14 -2.05 17.82 -3.04
CA LEU A 14 -1.47 18.28 -1.77
C LEU A 14 -2.52 18.93 -0.85
N GLU A 15 -3.38 19.78 -1.39
CA GLU A 15 -4.47 20.43 -0.64
C GLU A 15 -5.42 19.37 -0.04
N ARG A 16 -5.86 18.40 -0.85
CA ARG A 16 -6.72 17.30 -0.38
C ARG A 16 -6.07 16.48 0.71
N LEU A 17 -4.78 16.15 0.54
CA LEU A 17 -4.07 15.42 1.58
C LEU A 17 -3.98 16.22 2.87
N HIS A 18 -3.67 17.51 2.77
CA HIS A 18 -3.56 18.37 3.94
C HIS A 18 -4.88 18.39 4.73
N GLU A 19 -6.02 18.41 4.04
CA GLU A 19 -7.34 18.36 4.66
C GLU A 19 -7.64 16.97 5.29
N GLN A 20 -7.25 15.89 4.66
CA GLN A 20 -7.57 14.52 5.10
C GLN A 20 -6.57 13.96 6.11
N LEU A 21 -5.32 14.43 6.07
CA LEU A 21 -4.20 13.88 6.85
C LEU A 21 -4.50 13.73 8.35
N PRO A 22 -5.06 14.72 9.07
CA PRO A 22 -5.36 14.59 10.49
C PRO A 22 -6.33 13.43 10.79
N HIS A 23 -7.34 13.24 9.95
CA HIS A 23 -8.30 12.15 10.09
C HIS A 23 -7.63 10.78 9.85
N LEU A 24 -6.88 10.65 8.76
CA LEU A 24 -6.20 9.41 8.39
C LEU A 24 -5.13 9.00 9.41
N LEU A 25 -4.44 9.97 10.02
CA LEU A 25 -3.47 9.71 11.09
C LEU A 25 -4.13 9.24 12.39
N ASN A 26 -5.31 9.76 12.71
CA ASN A 26 -6.07 9.36 13.89
C ASN A 26 -6.78 8.02 13.71
N GLU A 27 -7.14 7.66 12.49
CA GLU A 27 -7.83 6.43 12.15
C GLU A 27 -7.07 5.63 11.09
N PRO A 28 -5.87 5.13 11.39
CA PRO A 28 -5.06 4.38 10.44
C PRO A 28 -5.83 3.13 9.96
N ILE A 29 -5.53 2.73 8.72
CA ILE A 29 -6.10 1.51 8.17
C ILE A 29 -5.60 0.31 8.96
N ASP A 30 -6.48 -0.66 9.21
CA ASP A 30 -6.09 -1.90 9.87
C ASP A 30 -5.53 -2.91 8.85
N SER A 31 -4.64 -3.79 9.32
CA SER A 31 -3.99 -4.80 8.48
C SER A 31 -4.97 -5.82 7.92
N ASP A 32 -6.06 -6.13 8.63
CA ASP A 32 -7.05 -7.12 8.17
C ASP A 32 -7.79 -6.61 6.93
N THR A 33 -8.16 -5.33 6.90
CA THR A 33 -8.73 -4.69 5.71
C THR A 33 -7.80 -4.80 4.50
N VAL A 34 -6.51 -4.53 4.70
CA VAL A 34 -5.48 -4.63 3.64
C VAL A 34 -5.32 -6.08 3.17
N ILE A 35 -5.23 -7.03 4.09
CA ILE A 35 -5.10 -8.46 3.78
C ILE A 35 -6.33 -8.99 3.03
N GLU A 36 -7.54 -8.56 3.43
CA GLU A 36 -8.77 -8.93 2.72
C GLU A 36 -8.78 -8.46 1.28
N ALA A 37 -8.42 -7.19 1.05
CA ALA A 37 -8.35 -6.63 -0.30
C ALA A 37 -7.27 -7.33 -1.14
N ALA A 38 -6.07 -7.55 -0.58
CA ALA A 38 -4.97 -8.24 -1.23
C ALA A 38 -5.31 -9.70 -1.57
N ALA A 39 -5.97 -10.43 -0.66
CA ALA A 39 -6.40 -11.79 -0.92
C ALA A 39 -7.43 -11.87 -2.05
N ARG A 40 -8.38 -10.94 -2.12
CA ARG A 40 -9.32 -10.83 -3.24
C ARG A 40 -8.62 -10.47 -4.54
N PHE A 41 -7.67 -9.54 -4.51
CA PHE A 41 -6.84 -9.20 -5.65
C PHE A 41 -6.07 -10.42 -6.17
N SER A 42 -5.45 -11.21 -5.30
CA SER A 42 -4.79 -12.48 -5.63
C SER A 42 -5.73 -13.46 -6.32
N LEU A 43 -6.96 -13.63 -5.81
CA LEU A 43 -7.98 -14.49 -6.43
C LEU A 43 -8.41 -13.99 -7.82
N GLN A 44 -8.55 -12.68 -8.01
CA GLN A 44 -8.89 -12.10 -9.32
C GLN A 44 -7.74 -12.28 -10.33
N LEU A 45 -6.48 -12.15 -9.88
CA LEU A 45 -5.29 -12.44 -10.70
C LEU A 45 -5.26 -13.91 -11.13
N HIS A 46 -5.49 -14.81 -10.17
CA HIS A 46 -5.52 -16.26 -10.44
C HIS A 46 -6.62 -16.61 -11.45
N ALA A 47 -7.80 -16.03 -11.30
CA ALA A 47 -8.93 -16.22 -12.21
C ALA A 47 -8.78 -15.48 -13.56
N ARG A 48 -7.67 -14.76 -13.78
CA ARG A 48 -7.41 -13.92 -14.98
C ARG A 48 -8.54 -12.92 -15.29
N ARG A 49 -9.16 -12.37 -14.23
CA ARG A 49 -10.28 -11.40 -14.37
C ARG A 49 -9.82 -9.95 -14.41
N LEU A 50 -8.52 -9.69 -14.15
CA LEU A 50 -7.93 -8.37 -14.22
C LEU A 50 -7.15 -8.25 -15.54
N ASP A 51 -7.49 -7.22 -16.33
CA ASP A 51 -6.76 -6.88 -17.55
C ASP A 51 -5.52 -6.06 -17.18
N LEU A 52 -4.45 -6.76 -16.83
CA LEU A 52 -3.17 -6.21 -16.43
C LEU A 52 -2.07 -6.76 -17.34
N PRO A 53 -1.14 -5.92 -17.82
CA PRO A 53 -0.05 -6.32 -18.72
C PRO A 53 1.05 -7.04 -17.94
N LEU A 54 0.74 -8.22 -17.42
CA LEU A 54 1.63 -9.06 -16.62
C LEU A 54 1.96 -10.33 -17.41
N ASP A 55 3.22 -10.71 -17.44
CA ASP A 55 3.60 -12.05 -17.83
C ASP A 55 3.19 -13.09 -16.77
N ASP A 56 3.36 -14.38 -17.06
CA ASP A 56 2.90 -15.44 -16.15
C ASP A 56 3.72 -15.50 -14.86
N ASP A 57 5.03 -15.22 -14.90
CA ASP A 57 5.90 -15.20 -13.72
C ASP A 57 5.57 -14.03 -12.80
N GLN A 58 5.37 -12.84 -13.37
CA GLN A 58 4.94 -11.66 -12.64
C GLN A 58 3.58 -11.87 -11.98
N ARG A 59 2.65 -12.46 -12.72
CA ARG A 59 1.31 -12.79 -12.22
C ARG A 59 1.39 -13.77 -11.05
N GLN A 60 2.16 -14.85 -11.19
CA GLN A 60 2.32 -15.84 -10.13
C GLN A 60 2.99 -15.24 -8.90
N GLY A 61 4.04 -14.43 -9.09
CA GLY A 61 4.70 -13.72 -8.01
C GLY A 61 3.75 -12.82 -7.21
N LEU A 62 2.85 -12.08 -7.88
CA LEU A 62 1.84 -11.27 -7.21
C LEU A 62 0.77 -12.12 -6.51
N ILE A 63 0.34 -13.23 -7.10
CA ILE A 63 -0.60 -14.17 -6.47
C ILE A 63 -0.03 -14.67 -5.14
N ASP A 64 1.21 -15.12 -5.14
CA ASP A 64 1.87 -15.64 -3.96
C ASP A 64 2.12 -14.53 -2.92
N PHE A 65 2.60 -13.37 -3.36
CA PHE A 65 2.86 -12.22 -2.49
C PHE A 65 1.59 -11.73 -1.79
N CYS A 66 0.48 -11.59 -2.53
CA CYS A 66 -0.80 -11.08 -2.02
C CYS A 66 -1.63 -12.16 -1.31
N SER A 67 -1.14 -13.39 -1.19
CA SER A 67 -1.88 -14.45 -0.48
C SER A 67 -2.03 -14.12 1.00
N ARG A 68 -3.21 -14.41 1.57
CA ARG A 68 -3.50 -14.19 2.99
C ARG A 68 -2.45 -14.82 3.90
N SER A 69 -2.04 -16.05 3.61
CA SER A 69 -1.07 -16.78 4.44
C SER A 69 0.29 -16.09 4.44
N ASN A 70 0.75 -15.62 3.27
CA ASN A 70 2.03 -14.93 3.16
C ASN A 70 2.00 -13.59 3.92
N LEU A 71 0.95 -12.78 3.75
CA LEU A 71 0.84 -11.48 4.41
C LEU A 71 0.73 -11.62 5.94
N ASN A 72 -0.06 -12.59 6.44
CA ASN A 72 -0.13 -12.87 7.88
C ASN A 72 1.23 -13.31 8.43
N THR A 73 1.89 -14.26 7.76
CA THR A 73 3.23 -14.72 8.17
C THR A 73 4.23 -13.56 8.20
N LYS A 74 4.14 -12.65 7.22
CA LYS A 74 5.01 -11.48 7.15
C LYS A 74 4.78 -10.53 8.33
N ILE A 75 3.53 -10.20 8.65
CA ILE A 75 3.21 -9.36 9.81
C ILE A 75 3.69 -10.01 11.10
N GLU A 76 3.40 -11.29 11.30
CA GLU A 76 3.82 -12.01 12.51
C GLU A 76 5.34 -12.06 12.69
N ARG A 77 6.08 -12.22 11.60
CA ARG A 77 7.54 -12.26 11.64
C ARG A 77 8.18 -10.89 11.88
N GLU A 78 7.63 -9.85 11.27
CA GLU A 78 8.20 -8.50 11.29
C GLU A 78 7.75 -7.69 12.53
N LEU A 79 6.46 -7.80 12.88
CA LEU A 79 5.82 -6.96 13.88
C LEU A 79 5.31 -7.76 15.11
N GLY A 80 5.22 -9.09 15.01
CA GLY A 80 4.67 -9.96 16.05
C GLY A 80 3.17 -10.21 15.92
N VAL A 81 2.64 -11.10 16.78
CA VAL A 81 1.25 -11.60 16.69
C VAL A 81 0.20 -10.53 16.95
N GLN A 82 0.50 -9.56 17.80
CA GLN A 82 -0.39 -8.43 18.11
C GLN A 82 0.39 -7.12 18.10
N PRO A 83 0.78 -6.63 16.92
CA PRO A 83 1.77 -5.56 16.80
C PRO A 83 1.34 -4.24 17.45
N ARG A 84 0.03 -3.93 17.49
CA ARG A 84 -0.50 -2.69 18.08
C ARG A 84 -0.79 -2.81 19.58
N SER A 85 -0.70 -4.01 20.15
CA SER A 85 -0.90 -4.20 21.59
C SER A 85 0.36 -3.82 22.35
N LEU A 86 0.19 -3.07 23.43
CA LEU A 86 1.29 -2.73 24.34
C LEU A 86 1.79 -4.00 25.04
N ARG A 87 3.02 -4.36 24.78
CA ARG A 87 3.64 -5.58 25.27
C ARG A 87 4.86 -5.26 26.12
N ARG A 88 4.99 -5.90 27.31
CA ARG A 88 6.19 -5.77 28.14
C ARG A 88 7.30 -6.63 27.56
N ILE A 89 8.43 -6.01 27.22
CA ILE A 89 9.58 -6.68 26.61
C ILE A 89 10.73 -6.92 27.61
N ASP A 90 10.77 -6.17 28.69
CA ASP A 90 11.74 -6.37 29.79
C ASP A 90 11.01 -6.42 31.12
N TYR A 91 11.20 -7.53 31.84
CA TYR A 91 10.57 -7.76 33.15
C TYR A 91 11.39 -7.20 34.33
N GLN A 92 12.65 -6.89 34.12
CA GLN A 92 13.50 -6.25 35.13
C GLN A 92 13.31 -4.73 35.10
N GLN A 93 13.17 -4.17 33.92
CA GLN A 93 12.84 -2.77 33.69
C GLN A 93 11.40 -2.70 33.20
N ALA A 94 10.65 -1.68 33.56
CA ALA A 94 9.28 -1.49 33.08
C ALA A 94 9.30 -0.98 31.62
N CYS A 95 9.87 -1.80 30.71
CA CYS A 95 10.00 -1.49 29.31
C CYS A 95 8.86 -2.15 28.53
N PHE A 96 8.11 -1.34 27.76
CA PHE A 96 6.98 -1.75 26.97
C PHE A 96 7.20 -1.34 25.50
N GLU A 97 6.66 -2.15 24.60
CA GLU A 97 6.74 -1.95 23.16
C GLU A 97 5.36 -2.05 22.53
N SER A 98 5.09 -1.21 21.55
CA SER A 98 3.97 -1.36 20.64
C SER A 98 4.33 -0.73 19.29
N TRP A 99 3.79 -1.26 18.19
CA TRP A 99 4.04 -0.74 16.84
C TRP A 99 2.95 0.24 16.44
N HIS A 100 3.36 1.35 15.83
CA HIS A 100 2.47 2.37 15.29
C HIS A 100 2.87 2.72 13.86
N PRO A 101 1.91 3.13 13.01
CA PRO A 101 2.23 3.66 11.69
C PRO A 101 3.21 4.84 11.78
N LEU A 102 4.07 4.98 10.80
CA LEU A 102 4.91 6.18 10.63
C LEU A 102 4.07 7.41 10.23
N GLY A 103 2.87 7.17 9.71
CA GLY A 103 2.00 8.19 9.16
C GLY A 103 2.10 8.27 7.65
N LEU A 104 2.60 9.36 7.09
CA LEU A 104 2.80 9.51 5.64
C LEU A 104 4.15 8.95 5.21
N VAL A 105 4.11 8.03 4.25
CA VAL A 105 5.30 7.45 3.60
C VAL A 105 5.31 7.84 2.13
N VAL A 106 6.41 8.43 1.67
CA VAL A 106 6.62 8.78 0.27
C VAL A 106 7.55 7.75 -0.37
N HIS A 107 7.04 7.07 -1.40
CA HIS A 107 7.79 6.09 -2.16
C HIS A 107 8.32 6.71 -3.45
N VAL A 108 9.64 6.71 -3.61
CA VAL A 108 10.31 7.03 -4.87
C VAL A 108 10.98 5.77 -5.38
N THR A 109 10.44 5.19 -6.44
CA THR A 109 10.82 3.84 -6.86
C THR A 109 11.71 3.83 -8.09
N PRO A 110 12.70 2.93 -8.16
CA PRO A 110 13.56 2.78 -9.33
C PRO A 110 12.79 2.12 -10.48
N GLY A 111 13.21 2.41 -11.72
CA GLY A 111 12.54 1.88 -12.89
C GLY A 111 12.99 0.50 -13.35
N ASN A 112 13.98 -0.09 -12.69
CA ASN A 112 14.57 -1.38 -13.07
C ASN A 112 13.99 -2.59 -12.32
N ALA A 113 13.01 -2.36 -11.43
CA ALA A 113 12.39 -3.42 -10.64
C ALA A 113 10.86 -3.34 -10.78
N PRO A 114 10.28 -3.98 -11.81
CA PRO A 114 8.84 -4.06 -11.97
C PRO A 114 8.17 -4.59 -10.69
N MET A 115 7.02 -4.05 -10.35
CA MET A 115 6.22 -4.43 -9.17
C MET A 115 6.82 -4.13 -7.79
N LEU A 116 8.10 -3.75 -7.67
CA LEU A 116 8.68 -3.34 -6.38
C LEU A 116 7.87 -2.21 -5.74
N ALA A 117 7.42 -1.24 -6.55
CA ALA A 117 6.60 -0.13 -6.09
C ALA A 117 5.27 -0.60 -5.48
N PHE A 118 4.58 -1.52 -6.15
CA PHE A 118 3.33 -2.11 -5.64
C PHE A 118 3.57 -2.87 -4.34
N CYS A 119 4.60 -3.71 -4.28
CA CYS A 119 4.93 -4.47 -3.08
C CYS A 119 5.26 -3.55 -1.89
N ALA A 120 6.06 -2.51 -2.12
CA ALA A 120 6.43 -1.55 -1.07
C ALA A 120 5.22 -0.79 -0.54
N VAL A 121 4.29 -0.35 -1.41
CA VAL A 121 3.05 0.30 -0.99
C VAL A 121 2.17 -0.68 -0.20
N LEU A 122 2.01 -1.94 -0.66
CA LEU A 122 1.21 -2.93 0.06
C LEU A 122 1.78 -3.23 1.45
N GLU A 123 3.10 -3.39 1.59
CA GLU A 123 3.75 -3.59 2.89
C GLU A 123 3.57 -2.38 3.82
N SER A 124 3.67 -1.20 3.28
CA SER A 124 3.45 0.04 4.04
C SER A 124 1.99 0.20 4.49
N LEU A 125 1.02 -0.21 3.65
CA LEU A 125 -0.41 -0.28 4.03
C LEU A 125 -0.66 -1.28 5.16
N LEU A 126 0.00 -2.44 5.15
CA LEU A 126 -0.11 -3.43 6.24
C LEU A 126 0.32 -2.86 7.59
N ALA A 127 1.30 -1.95 7.59
CA ALA A 127 1.71 -1.21 8.77
C ALA A 127 0.76 -0.05 9.14
N GLY A 128 -0.25 0.26 8.30
CA GLY A 128 -1.24 1.29 8.54
C GLY A 128 -0.84 2.68 8.05
N ASN A 129 0.17 2.79 7.20
CA ASN A 129 0.65 4.08 6.69
C ASN A 129 -0.20 4.62 5.54
N ILE A 130 -0.18 5.94 5.39
CA ILE A 130 -0.64 6.67 4.21
C ILE A 130 0.50 6.67 3.19
N ASN A 131 0.21 6.37 1.93
CA ASN A 131 1.23 6.11 0.92
C ASN A 131 1.12 7.06 -0.26
N TRP A 132 2.17 7.83 -0.50
CA TRP A 132 2.34 8.61 -1.69
C TRP A 132 3.41 7.96 -2.56
N LEU A 133 3.06 7.67 -3.78
CA LEU A 133 3.94 7.00 -4.71
C LEU A 133 4.26 7.92 -5.87
N ARG A 134 5.55 8.10 -6.12
CA ARG A 134 6.09 8.61 -7.38
C ARG A 134 6.68 7.43 -8.15
N PRO A 135 5.96 6.90 -9.15
CA PRO A 135 6.50 5.83 -9.98
C PRO A 135 7.63 6.37 -10.87
N SER A 136 8.50 5.47 -11.30
CA SER A 136 9.49 5.77 -12.33
C SER A 136 8.82 6.07 -13.67
N SER A 137 9.47 6.87 -14.51
CA SER A 137 9.03 7.11 -15.89
C SER A 137 8.99 5.84 -16.74
N SER A 138 9.78 4.82 -16.40
CA SER A 138 9.79 3.51 -17.08
C SER A 138 8.72 2.54 -16.56
N ASP A 139 7.90 2.92 -15.58
CA ASP A 139 6.82 2.08 -15.04
C ASP A 139 5.63 1.95 -16.00
N GLU A 140 5.53 2.84 -16.98
CA GLU A 140 4.44 2.87 -17.99
C GLU A 140 3.03 2.77 -17.41
N GLY A 141 2.87 3.19 -16.14
CA GLY A 141 1.61 3.18 -15.41
C GLY A 141 1.19 1.80 -14.88
N LEU A 142 2.06 0.80 -14.90
CA LEU A 142 1.77 -0.54 -14.38
C LEU A 142 1.42 -0.49 -12.90
N THR A 143 2.23 0.16 -12.08
CA THR A 143 1.99 0.25 -10.64
C THR A 143 0.67 0.95 -10.31
N ALA A 144 0.33 2.02 -11.03
CA ALA A 144 -0.94 2.72 -10.85
C ALA A 144 -2.14 1.79 -11.17
N ARG A 145 -2.04 0.99 -12.23
CA ARG A 145 -3.07 -0.01 -12.59
C ARG A 145 -3.19 -1.12 -11.54
N LEU A 146 -2.07 -1.60 -11.01
CA LEU A 146 -2.05 -2.61 -9.95
C LEU A 146 -2.70 -2.08 -8.66
N LEU A 147 -2.36 -0.87 -8.24
CA LEU A 147 -2.94 -0.24 -7.06
C LEU A 147 -4.42 0.08 -7.25
N ALA A 148 -4.84 0.54 -8.43
CA ALA A 148 -6.26 0.74 -8.75
C ALA A 148 -7.06 -0.57 -8.67
N ALA A 149 -6.51 -1.68 -9.19
CA ALA A 149 -7.13 -2.98 -9.10
C ALA A 149 -7.19 -3.51 -7.66
N LEU A 150 -6.16 -3.26 -6.84
CA LEU A 150 -6.18 -3.57 -5.41
C LEU A 150 -7.28 -2.80 -4.68
N VAL A 151 -7.39 -1.49 -4.92
CA VAL A 151 -8.45 -0.63 -4.35
C VAL A 151 -9.85 -1.09 -4.74
N GLN A 152 -10.05 -1.56 -5.98
CA GLN A 152 -11.33 -2.12 -6.41
C GLN A 152 -11.70 -3.43 -5.67
N CYS A 153 -10.70 -4.14 -5.14
CA CYS A 153 -10.93 -5.34 -4.33
C CYS A 153 -11.26 -5.02 -2.86
N ASP A 154 -11.11 -3.78 -2.44
CA ASP A 154 -11.48 -3.33 -1.09
C ASP A 154 -12.99 -3.07 -1.00
N THR A 155 -13.68 -3.86 -0.18
CA THR A 155 -15.12 -3.68 0.08
C THR A 155 -15.44 -2.65 1.15
N SER A 156 -14.43 -2.24 1.93
CA SER A 156 -14.60 -1.17 2.92
C SER A 156 -14.59 0.22 2.30
N GLY A 157 -13.95 0.35 1.12
CA GLY A 157 -13.74 1.62 0.43
C GLY A 157 -12.65 2.49 1.06
N ARG A 158 -11.98 2.01 2.11
CA ARG A 158 -10.98 2.81 2.85
C ARG A 158 -9.61 2.88 2.18
N LEU A 159 -9.20 1.84 1.44
CA LEU A 159 -7.87 1.79 0.83
C LEU A 159 -7.60 3.00 -0.08
N ALA A 160 -8.61 3.49 -0.76
CA ALA A 160 -8.48 4.62 -1.68
C ALA A 160 -7.95 5.89 -1.01
N ASP A 161 -8.26 6.08 0.26
CA ASP A 161 -7.84 7.28 1.02
C ASP A 161 -6.38 7.19 1.49
N PHE A 162 -5.81 5.98 1.51
CA PHE A 162 -4.44 5.71 1.98
C PHE A 162 -3.41 5.61 0.85
N ILE A 163 -3.81 5.83 -0.41
CA ILE A 163 -2.93 5.69 -1.58
C ILE A 163 -3.10 6.89 -2.50
N ALA A 164 -1.99 7.56 -2.81
CA ALA A 164 -1.93 8.55 -3.87
C ALA A 164 -0.77 8.24 -4.82
N VAL A 165 -1.06 8.15 -6.12
CA VAL A 165 -0.04 8.03 -7.17
C VAL A 165 0.12 9.39 -7.83
N LEU A 166 1.34 9.95 -7.74
CA LEU A 166 1.66 11.29 -8.20
C LEU A 166 2.42 11.22 -9.54
N PRO A 167 1.82 11.67 -10.63
CA PRO A 167 2.49 11.77 -11.93
C PRO A 167 3.43 12.99 -11.96
N VAL A 168 4.47 13.01 -11.14
CA VAL A 168 5.41 14.14 -11.08
C VAL A 168 6.62 13.84 -11.95
N SER A 169 6.89 14.68 -12.94
CA SER A 169 8.15 14.64 -13.69
C SER A 169 9.32 15.08 -12.80
N THR A 170 10.53 14.57 -13.08
CA THR A 170 11.77 14.95 -12.37
C THR A 170 12.05 16.47 -12.41
N ALA A 171 11.50 17.17 -13.38
CA ALA A 171 11.65 18.61 -13.55
C ALA A 171 10.78 19.45 -12.59
N GLN A 172 9.87 18.82 -11.85
CA GLN A 172 8.93 19.50 -10.92
C GLN A 172 9.30 19.31 -9.44
N ILE A 173 10.43 18.65 -9.18
CA ILE A 173 10.98 18.56 -7.83
C ILE A 173 11.99 19.69 -7.67
N PRO A 174 11.80 20.64 -6.73
CA PRO A 174 12.74 21.73 -6.48
C PRO A 174 14.10 21.25 -5.98
#